data_acf5961068d7ed71e3cc6ec32a65416f
#
_entry.id   acf5961068d7ed71e3cc6ec32a65416f
#
_cell.length_a   1.000
_cell.length_b   1.000
_cell.length_c   1.000
_cell.angle_alpha   90.00
_cell.angle_beta   90.00
_cell.angle_gamma   90.00
#
_symmetry.space_group_name_H-M   'P 1'
#
loop_
_entity.id
_entity.type
_entity.pdbx_description
1 polymer ?
#
loop_
_entity_poly.entity_id
_entity_poly.type
_entity_poly.pdbx_seq_one_letter_code
_entity_poly.pdbx_strand_id
1 'polypeptide(L)'
;MTIELYVFPPSPRAFKAMAIANYLGIETATRFINLLNGEQNQPEFAALNPNKKMPVLKDGAYVLWESNAIGQYLAGKKPESGLLPKDEAARLDVTRWQFWDMAHWDPTCAIFAFEYLVKPVVLKSGEPDMAAVAKGTENFHRSAKVLDSQLKDKRFVTGDALTLADFSLGAAMKIADIAHYPVEPYGEIKRWYATLCTLPAWQKTLAQTAMSAANAA
;
A
#
# COMPACT_ATOMS: atom_id res chain seq x y z
N MET A 1 15.97 -16.14 -12.37
CA MET A 1 16.49 -14.94 -11.66
C MET A 1 15.52 -14.60 -10.56
N THR A 2 15.99 -14.18 -9.40
CA THR A 2 15.13 -13.81 -8.26
C THR A 2 14.69 -12.35 -8.42
N ILE A 3 13.41 -12.07 -8.27
CA ILE A 3 12.89 -10.70 -8.27
C ILE A 3 13.39 -9.96 -7.02
N GLU A 4 13.93 -8.77 -7.21
CA GLU A 4 14.31 -7.87 -6.12
C GLU A 4 13.22 -6.86 -5.87
N LEU A 5 12.86 -6.65 -4.60
CA LEU A 5 11.96 -5.57 -4.15
C LEU A 5 12.73 -4.60 -3.25
N TYR A 6 12.87 -3.37 -3.71
CA TYR A 6 13.43 -2.27 -2.93
C TYR A 6 12.31 -1.61 -2.14
N VAL A 7 12.40 -1.62 -0.83
CA VAL A 7 11.31 -1.26 0.08
C VAL A 7 11.80 -0.46 1.28
N PHE A 8 10.89 0.34 1.85
CA PHE A 8 11.00 0.89 3.19
C PHE A 8 9.88 0.27 4.05
N PRO A 9 10.19 -0.58 5.03
CA PRO A 9 9.21 -1.41 5.73
C PRO A 9 8.01 -0.68 6.34
N PRO A 10 8.15 0.54 6.91
CA PRO A 10 7.02 1.31 7.39
C PRO A 10 6.04 1.75 6.30
N SER A 11 6.47 1.82 5.04
CA SER A 11 5.66 2.34 3.95
C SER A 11 4.47 1.43 3.60
N PRO A 12 3.22 1.93 3.61
CA PRO A 12 2.06 1.18 3.12
C PRO A 12 2.20 0.72 1.67
N ARG A 13 2.82 1.54 0.81
CA ARG A 13 3.02 1.21 -0.60
C ARG A 13 4.03 0.08 -0.81
N ALA A 14 5.08 0.03 0.02
CA ALA A 14 6.03 -1.09 0.03
C ALA A 14 5.35 -2.36 0.57
N PHE A 15 4.57 -2.24 1.65
CA PHE A 15 3.75 -3.33 2.19
C PHE A 15 2.83 -3.93 1.12
N LYS A 16 2.15 -3.11 0.31
CA LYS A 16 1.31 -3.54 -0.81
C LYS A 16 2.05 -4.51 -1.74
N ALA A 17 3.22 -4.10 -2.23
CA ALA A 17 4.01 -4.93 -3.15
C ALA A 17 4.45 -6.26 -2.51
N MET A 18 4.90 -6.21 -1.26
CA MET A 18 5.31 -7.39 -0.50
C MET A 18 4.14 -8.34 -0.23
N ALA A 19 2.97 -7.80 0.15
CA ALA A 19 1.78 -8.59 0.43
C ALA A 19 1.26 -9.31 -0.82
N ILE A 20 1.28 -8.65 -1.97
CA ILE A 20 0.94 -9.26 -3.25
C ILE A 20 1.93 -10.37 -3.60
N ALA A 21 3.25 -10.15 -3.48
CA ALA A 21 4.25 -11.18 -3.74
C ALA A 21 4.07 -12.40 -2.83
N ASN A 22 3.85 -12.16 -1.52
CA ASN A 22 3.57 -13.22 -0.56
C ASN A 22 2.29 -14.00 -0.88
N TYR A 23 1.22 -13.31 -1.29
CA TYR A 23 -0.04 -13.95 -1.66
C TYR A 23 0.11 -14.85 -2.90
N LEU A 24 0.89 -14.40 -3.87
CA LEU A 24 1.15 -15.14 -5.11
C LEU A 24 2.21 -16.24 -4.95
N GLY A 25 2.82 -16.38 -3.76
CA GLY A 25 3.92 -17.33 -3.54
C GLY A 25 5.16 -17.02 -4.37
N ILE A 26 5.35 -15.75 -4.76
CA ILE A 26 6.53 -15.32 -5.52
C ILE A 26 7.64 -14.98 -4.54
N GLU A 27 8.75 -15.73 -4.63
CA GLU A 27 9.94 -15.43 -3.85
C GLU A 27 10.60 -14.14 -4.33
N THR A 28 10.90 -13.25 -3.39
CA THR A 28 11.56 -11.98 -3.68
C THR A 28 12.75 -11.77 -2.75
N ALA A 29 13.84 -11.23 -3.30
CA ALA A 29 14.94 -10.70 -2.50
C ALA A 29 14.58 -9.27 -2.08
N THR A 30 14.32 -9.08 -0.80
CA THR A 30 13.99 -7.75 -0.26
C THR A 30 15.26 -6.95 -0.01
N ARG A 31 15.30 -5.73 -0.57
CA ARG A 31 16.35 -4.73 -0.36
C ARG A 31 15.77 -3.56 0.41
N PHE A 32 16.25 -3.35 1.62
CA PHE A 32 15.79 -2.23 2.46
C PHE A 32 16.52 -0.95 2.06
N ILE A 33 15.74 0.10 1.86
CA ILE A 33 16.24 1.46 1.61
C ILE A 33 15.86 2.31 2.82
N ASN A 34 16.86 2.73 3.58
CA ASN A 34 16.64 3.52 4.77
C ASN A 34 16.42 5.01 4.42
N LEU A 35 15.15 5.42 4.47
CA LEU A 35 14.76 6.80 4.21
C LEU A 35 15.32 7.79 5.24
N LEU A 36 15.51 7.33 6.48
CA LEU A 36 16.02 8.17 7.57
C LEU A 36 17.49 8.56 7.32
N ASN A 37 18.26 7.68 6.67
CA ASN A 37 19.64 7.90 6.29
C ASN A 37 19.79 8.52 4.90
N GLY A 38 18.68 8.82 4.21
CA GLY A 38 18.71 9.43 2.88
C GLY A 38 19.17 8.50 1.76
N GLU A 39 19.14 7.16 1.96
CA GLU A 39 19.62 6.16 0.99
C GLU A 39 18.87 6.25 -0.36
N GLN A 40 17.63 6.73 -0.38
CA GLN A 40 16.87 6.99 -1.60
C GLN A 40 17.52 8.06 -2.52
N ASN A 41 18.41 8.86 -1.98
CA ASN A 41 19.13 9.91 -2.73
C ASN A 41 20.44 9.43 -3.35
N GLN A 42 20.91 8.23 -3.00
CA GLN A 42 22.13 7.67 -3.56
C GLN A 42 21.98 7.45 -5.07
N PRO A 43 23.04 7.68 -5.86
CA PRO A 43 22.98 7.57 -7.31
C PRO A 43 22.48 6.23 -7.80
N GLU A 44 22.84 5.15 -7.13
CA GLU A 44 22.46 3.77 -7.47
C GLU A 44 20.95 3.57 -7.36
N PHE A 45 20.31 4.07 -6.32
CA PHE A 45 18.86 3.98 -6.17
C PHE A 45 18.14 4.99 -7.09
N ALA A 46 18.67 6.21 -7.23
CA ALA A 46 18.10 7.21 -8.13
C ALA A 46 18.10 6.77 -9.60
N ALA A 47 19.07 5.93 -9.99
CA ALA A 47 19.10 5.30 -11.33
C ALA A 47 17.98 4.27 -11.52
N LEU A 48 17.51 3.60 -10.45
CA LEU A 48 16.39 2.67 -10.49
C LEU A 48 15.04 3.41 -10.51
N ASN A 49 14.92 4.49 -9.73
CA ASN A 49 13.71 5.31 -9.68
C ASN A 49 14.07 6.80 -9.56
N PRO A 50 13.91 7.58 -10.65
CA PRO A 50 14.21 9.01 -10.62
C PRO A 50 13.36 9.81 -9.64
N ASN A 51 12.18 9.28 -9.23
CA ASN A 51 11.35 9.89 -8.19
C ASN A 51 11.88 9.67 -6.77
N LYS A 52 12.91 8.82 -6.59
CA LYS A 52 13.53 8.49 -5.29
C LYS A 52 12.51 7.99 -4.26
N LYS A 53 11.53 7.19 -4.73
CA LYS A 53 10.44 6.63 -3.93
C LYS A 53 10.42 5.12 -4.00
N MET A 54 9.90 4.48 -2.96
CA MET A 54 9.65 3.04 -2.89
C MET A 54 8.16 2.73 -2.96
N PRO A 55 7.80 1.52 -3.40
CA PRO A 55 8.68 0.40 -3.80
C PRO A 55 9.24 0.53 -5.21
N VAL A 56 10.33 -0.21 -5.47
CA VAL A 56 10.84 -0.51 -6.82
C VAL A 56 10.96 -2.02 -6.95
N LEU A 57 10.57 -2.57 -8.09
CA LEU A 57 10.79 -3.96 -8.48
C LEU A 57 11.89 -4.02 -9.54
N LYS A 58 12.80 -5.01 -9.41
CA LYS A 58 13.78 -5.35 -10.44
C LYS A 58 13.71 -6.84 -10.74
N ASP A 59 13.56 -7.20 -12.00
CA ASP A 59 13.55 -8.58 -12.50
C ASP A 59 14.54 -8.68 -13.67
N GLY A 60 15.77 -9.08 -13.36
CA GLY A 60 16.86 -9.01 -14.30
C GLY A 60 17.19 -7.57 -14.69
N ALA A 61 17.08 -7.26 -15.99
CA ALA A 61 17.27 -5.90 -16.51
C ALA A 61 16.01 -5.04 -16.44
N TYR A 62 14.83 -5.64 -16.19
CA TYR A 62 13.57 -4.91 -16.10
C TYR A 62 13.42 -4.25 -14.74
N VAL A 63 13.21 -2.93 -14.74
CA VAL A 63 12.97 -2.13 -13.54
C VAL A 63 11.58 -1.50 -13.63
N LEU A 64 10.80 -1.62 -12.55
CA LEU A 64 9.45 -1.08 -12.47
C LEU A 64 9.24 -0.39 -11.13
N TRP A 65 8.69 0.80 -11.17
CA TRP A 65 8.22 1.54 -10.00
C TRP A 65 6.72 1.82 -10.13
N GLU A 66 6.08 2.45 -9.13
CA GLU A 66 4.64 2.52 -8.84
C GLU A 66 4.08 1.20 -8.30
N SER A 67 3.64 1.23 -7.04
CA SER A 67 3.19 0.01 -6.33
C SER A 67 2.02 -0.71 -7.00
N ASN A 68 1.12 0.02 -7.68
CA ASN A 68 0.00 -0.57 -8.41
C ASN A 68 0.49 -1.26 -9.70
N ALA A 69 1.45 -0.66 -10.42
CA ALA A 69 2.07 -1.29 -11.59
C ALA A 69 2.85 -2.56 -11.19
N ILE A 70 3.59 -2.50 -10.09
CA ILE A 70 4.29 -3.66 -9.52
C ILE A 70 3.28 -4.78 -9.19
N GLY A 71 2.15 -4.44 -8.58
CA GLY A 71 1.08 -5.41 -8.30
C GLY A 71 0.55 -6.08 -9.55
N GLN A 72 0.29 -5.32 -10.62
CA GLN A 72 -0.16 -5.87 -11.90
C GLN A 72 0.90 -6.77 -12.54
N TYR A 73 2.17 -6.36 -12.49
CA TYR A 73 3.29 -7.16 -12.99
C TYR A 73 3.39 -8.52 -12.27
N LEU A 74 3.32 -8.51 -10.95
CA LEU A 74 3.37 -9.74 -10.15
C LEU A 74 2.15 -10.64 -10.41
N ALA A 75 0.94 -10.07 -10.48
CA ALA A 75 -0.28 -10.81 -10.79
C ALA A 75 -0.24 -11.41 -12.21
N GLY A 76 0.36 -10.71 -13.16
CA GLY A 76 0.59 -11.21 -14.52
C GLY A 76 1.49 -12.44 -14.58
N LYS A 77 2.40 -12.64 -13.61
CA LYS A 77 3.22 -13.86 -13.49
C LYS A 77 2.44 -15.05 -12.93
N LYS A 78 1.26 -14.82 -12.33
CA LYS A 78 0.39 -15.82 -11.69
C LYS A 78 -1.08 -15.57 -12.05
N PRO A 79 -1.44 -15.64 -13.35
CA PRO A 79 -2.78 -15.31 -13.84
C PRO A 79 -3.87 -16.23 -13.25
N GLU A 80 -3.50 -17.43 -12.81
CA GLU A 80 -4.39 -18.37 -12.13
C GLU A 80 -4.83 -17.89 -10.73
N SER A 81 -4.15 -16.92 -10.14
CA SER A 81 -4.51 -16.37 -8.82
C SER A 81 -5.83 -15.59 -8.80
N GLY A 82 -6.28 -15.10 -9.96
CA GLY A 82 -7.47 -14.27 -10.09
C GLY A 82 -7.33 -12.84 -9.56
N LEU A 83 -6.17 -12.45 -8.99
CA LEU A 83 -5.97 -11.09 -8.46
C LEU A 83 -6.14 -10.01 -9.52
N LEU A 84 -5.82 -10.33 -10.78
CA LEU A 84 -6.14 -9.52 -11.95
C LEU A 84 -7.02 -10.37 -12.89
N PRO A 85 -8.33 -10.12 -12.95
CA PRO A 85 -9.26 -10.92 -13.75
C PRO A 85 -8.89 -10.98 -15.22
N LYS A 86 -9.23 -12.12 -15.88
CA LYS A 86 -9.06 -12.28 -17.34
C LYS A 86 -10.15 -11.56 -18.13
N ASP A 87 -11.36 -11.50 -17.58
CA ASP A 87 -12.46 -10.72 -18.17
C ASP A 87 -12.08 -9.24 -18.20
N GLU A 88 -12.30 -8.60 -19.34
CA GLU A 88 -11.86 -7.23 -19.59
C GLU A 88 -12.60 -6.23 -18.70
N ALA A 89 -13.91 -6.36 -18.54
CA ALA A 89 -14.70 -5.46 -17.72
C ALA A 89 -14.34 -5.58 -16.24
N ALA A 90 -14.18 -6.81 -15.74
CA ALA A 90 -13.74 -7.05 -14.37
C ALA A 90 -12.31 -6.54 -14.13
N ARG A 91 -11.41 -6.70 -15.10
CA ARG A 91 -10.05 -6.16 -15.01
C ARG A 91 -10.03 -4.64 -15.01
N LEU A 92 -10.87 -4.00 -15.82
CA LEU A 92 -11.00 -2.54 -15.82
C LEU A 92 -11.60 -2.03 -14.51
N ASP A 93 -12.50 -2.78 -13.87
CA ASP A 93 -13.01 -2.43 -12.55
C ASP A 93 -11.91 -2.44 -11.48
N VAL A 94 -11.06 -3.47 -11.46
CA VAL A 94 -9.87 -3.50 -10.59
C VAL A 94 -8.96 -2.30 -10.87
N THR A 95 -8.68 -2.01 -12.13
CA THR A 95 -7.82 -0.90 -12.55
C THR A 95 -8.43 0.45 -12.15
N ARG A 96 -9.73 0.63 -12.30
CA ARG A 96 -10.45 1.82 -11.82
C ARG A 96 -10.21 2.06 -10.33
N TRP A 97 -10.32 1.03 -9.50
CA TRP A 97 -10.08 1.15 -8.07
C TRP A 97 -8.60 1.40 -7.72
N GLN A 98 -7.67 0.89 -8.51
CA GLN A 98 -6.25 1.23 -8.36
C GLN A 98 -5.97 2.71 -8.72
N PHE A 99 -6.61 3.26 -9.74
CA PHE A 99 -6.52 4.69 -10.04
C PHE A 99 -7.22 5.54 -8.98
N TRP A 100 -8.38 5.09 -8.50
CA TRP A 100 -9.10 5.78 -7.43
C TRP A 100 -8.29 5.81 -6.12
N ASP A 101 -7.59 4.71 -5.80
CA ASP A 101 -6.62 4.67 -4.70
C ASP A 101 -5.62 5.81 -4.82
N MET A 102 -4.93 5.90 -5.95
CA MET A 102 -3.88 6.89 -6.16
C MET A 102 -4.38 8.33 -6.23
N ALA A 103 -5.60 8.55 -6.73
CA ALA A 103 -6.15 9.89 -6.91
C ALA A 103 -6.90 10.42 -5.67
N HIS A 104 -7.45 9.53 -4.84
CA HIS A 104 -8.37 9.91 -3.77
C HIS A 104 -8.02 9.30 -2.41
N TRP A 105 -7.87 7.97 -2.32
CA TRP A 105 -7.72 7.28 -1.04
C TRP A 105 -6.34 7.47 -0.43
N ASP A 106 -5.30 7.10 -1.16
CA ASP A 106 -3.92 7.21 -0.70
C ASP A 106 -3.49 8.66 -0.37
N PRO A 107 -3.80 9.70 -1.19
CA PRO A 107 -3.49 11.08 -0.83
C PRO A 107 -4.19 11.54 0.44
N THR A 108 -5.42 11.09 0.66
CA THR A 108 -6.20 11.40 1.86
C THR A 108 -5.56 10.76 3.10
N CYS A 109 -5.20 9.49 3.04
CA CYS A 109 -4.50 8.78 4.10
C CYS A 109 -3.10 9.34 4.37
N ALA A 110 -2.42 9.80 3.32
CA ALA A 110 -1.07 10.33 3.40
C ALA A 110 -0.97 11.61 4.24
N ILE A 111 -2.03 12.40 4.35
CA ILE A 111 -2.05 13.61 5.20
C ILE A 111 -1.84 13.20 6.67
N PHE A 112 -2.60 12.23 7.15
CA PHE A 112 -2.47 11.74 8.52
C PHE A 112 -1.12 11.05 8.76
N ALA A 113 -0.69 10.22 7.82
CA ALA A 113 0.63 9.60 7.87
C ALA A 113 1.75 10.64 7.97
N PHE A 114 1.65 11.71 7.20
CA PHE A 114 2.62 12.81 7.23
C PHE A 114 2.59 13.54 8.58
N GLU A 115 1.42 14.03 9.00
CA GLU A 115 1.31 14.87 10.19
C GLU A 115 1.61 14.11 11.49
N TYR A 116 1.15 12.85 11.62
CA TYR A 116 1.32 12.10 12.86
C TYR A 116 2.57 11.21 12.91
N LEU A 117 3.14 10.81 11.76
CA LEU A 117 4.28 9.89 11.74
C LEU A 117 5.53 10.50 11.10
N VAL A 118 5.41 11.03 9.87
CA VAL A 118 6.60 11.51 9.14
C VAL A 118 7.15 12.79 9.77
N LYS A 119 6.32 13.77 10.00
CA LYS A 119 6.70 15.09 10.52
C LYS A 119 7.34 15.01 11.91
N PRO A 120 6.69 14.41 12.94
CA PRO A 120 7.26 14.36 14.29
C PRO A 120 8.36 13.31 14.46
N VAL A 121 8.21 12.12 13.82
CA VAL A 121 9.09 10.98 14.07
C VAL A 121 10.27 10.95 13.11
N VAL A 122 10.02 11.14 11.81
CA VAL A 122 11.04 11.02 10.76
C VAL A 122 11.79 12.34 10.56
N LEU A 123 11.06 13.43 10.37
CA LEU A 123 11.65 14.74 10.09
C LEU A 123 12.02 15.49 11.37
N LYS A 124 11.45 15.13 12.50
CA LYS A 124 11.61 15.83 13.80
C LYS A 124 11.37 17.33 13.65
N SER A 125 10.37 17.70 12.83
CA SER A 125 10.09 19.08 12.42
C SER A 125 8.87 19.69 13.14
N GLY A 126 8.53 19.19 14.32
CA GLY A 126 7.47 19.72 15.19
C GLY A 126 6.22 18.86 15.28
N GLU A 127 5.21 19.40 15.93
CA GLU A 127 3.92 18.77 16.18
C GLU A 127 3.05 18.75 14.92
N PRO A 128 1.99 17.91 14.86
CA PRO A 128 1.03 17.90 13.77
C PRO A 128 0.37 19.27 13.51
N ASP A 129 0.23 19.64 12.26
CA ASP A 129 -0.57 20.80 11.86
C ASP A 129 -2.06 20.43 11.90
N MET A 130 -2.75 20.91 12.92
CA MET A 130 -4.16 20.58 13.12
C MET A 130 -5.09 21.19 12.07
N ALA A 131 -4.68 22.25 11.35
CA ALA A 131 -5.45 22.77 10.22
C ALA A 131 -5.35 21.84 9.02
N ALA A 132 -4.13 21.30 8.73
CA ALA A 132 -3.94 20.29 7.71
C ALA A 132 -4.68 18.98 8.06
N VAL A 133 -4.66 18.56 9.33
CA VAL A 133 -5.41 17.39 9.82
C VAL A 133 -6.92 17.58 9.65
N ALA A 134 -7.46 18.74 10.00
CA ALA A 134 -8.90 19.04 9.83
C ALA A 134 -9.30 18.94 8.36
N LYS A 135 -8.51 19.53 7.45
CA LYS A 135 -8.74 19.44 6.01
C LYS A 135 -8.61 18.00 5.49
N GLY A 136 -7.62 17.26 6.01
CA GLY A 136 -7.45 15.83 5.74
C GLY A 136 -8.68 15.02 6.18
N THR A 137 -9.26 15.34 7.33
CA THR A 137 -10.46 14.68 7.86
C THR A 137 -11.67 14.86 6.94
N GLU A 138 -11.91 16.07 6.42
CA GLU A 138 -12.96 16.31 5.43
C GLU A 138 -12.79 15.46 4.17
N ASN A 139 -11.57 15.41 3.64
CA ASN A 139 -11.25 14.62 2.46
C ASN A 139 -11.38 13.13 2.73
N PHE A 140 -10.93 12.67 3.91
CA PHE A 140 -11.06 11.28 4.34
C PHE A 140 -12.52 10.85 4.38
N HIS A 141 -13.38 11.62 5.02
CA HIS A 141 -14.81 11.31 5.10
C HIS A 141 -15.47 11.26 3.71
N ARG A 142 -15.04 12.12 2.77
CA ARG A 142 -15.52 12.07 1.39
C ARG A 142 -15.14 10.76 0.70
N SER A 143 -13.89 10.35 0.80
CA SER A 143 -13.39 9.11 0.19
C SER A 143 -13.91 7.87 0.92
N ALA A 144 -13.93 7.89 2.24
CA ALA A 144 -14.40 6.76 3.04
C ALA A 144 -15.89 6.44 2.80
N LYS A 145 -16.75 7.45 2.61
CA LYS A 145 -18.15 7.22 2.23
C LYS A 145 -18.28 6.45 0.91
N VAL A 146 -17.45 6.77 -0.07
CA VAL A 146 -17.45 6.06 -1.37
C VAL A 146 -17.01 4.61 -1.18
N LEU A 147 -15.92 4.38 -0.45
CA LEU A 147 -15.39 3.02 -0.22
C LEU A 147 -16.34 2.19 0.65
N ASP A 148 -16.87 2.75 1.72
CA ASP A 148 -17.79 2.07 2.62
C ASP A 148 -19.07 1.64 1.89
N SER A 149 -19.64 2.55 1.08
CA SER A 149 -20.81 2.25 0.22
C SER A 149 -20.50 1.17 -0.83
N GLN A 150 -19.29 1.16 -1.39
CA GLN A 150 -18.87 0.15 -2.35
C GLN A 150 -18.78 -1.24 -1.73
N LEU A 151 -18.35 -1.31 -0.48
CA LEU A 151 -18.14 -2.56 0.26
C LEU A 151 -19.45 -3.16 0.80
N LYS A 152 -20.55 -2.41 0.77
CA LYS A 152 -21.85 -2.90 1.24
C LYS A 152 -22.27 -4.13 0.44
N ASP A 153 -22.67 -5.18 1.15
CA ASP A 153 -23.10 -6.47 0.59
C ASP A 153 -22.02 -7.18 -0.28
N LYS A 154 -20.73 -6.79 -0.13
CA LYS A 154 -19.59 -7.40 -0.83
C LYS A 154 -18.53 -7.85 0.16
N ARG A 155 -17.89 -8.96 -0.15
CA ARG A 155 -16.77 -9.43 0.63
C ARG A 155 -15.51 -8.58 0.40
N PHE A 156 -15.26 -8.20 -0.86
CA PHE A 156 -14.11 -7.44 -1.32
C PHE A 156 -14.55 -6.27 -2.21
N VAL A 157 -13.62 -5.39 -2.55
CA VAL A 157 -13.92 -4.14 -3.26
C VAL A 157 -14.65 -4.34 -4.60
N THR A 158 -14.29 -5.37 -5.35
CA THR A 158 -14.88 -5.66 -6.66
C THR A 158 -15.90 -6.80 -6.65
N GLY A 159 -16.29 -7.31 -5.46
CA GLY A 159 -17.27 -8.39 -5.30
C GLY A 159 -16.85 -9.44 -4.28
N ASP A 160 -17.01 -10.73 -4.61
CA ASP A 160 -16.73 -11.83 -3.68
C ASP A 160 -15.29 -12.37 -3.77
N ALA A 161 -14.59 -12.03 -4.85
CA ALA A 161 -13.21 -12.45 -5.08
C ALA A 161 -12.21 -11.36 -4.67
N LEU A 162 -11.13 -11.78 -3.97
CA LEU A 162 -10.00 -10.91 -3.65
C LEU A 162 -9.28 -10.49 -4.94
N THR A 163 -8.97 -9.20 -5.07
CA THR A 163 -8.29 -8.65 -6.25
C THR A 163 -7.17 -7.67 -5.85
N LEU A 164 -6.43 -7.16 -6.83
CA LEU A 164 -5.44 -6.11 -6.61
C LEU A 164 -6.04 -4.83 -6.04
N ALA A 165 -7.33 -4.57 -6.25
CA ALA A 165 -8.02 -3.41 -5.65
C ALA A 165 -7.98 -3.47 -4.13
N ASP A 166 -8.16 -4.65 -3.54
CA ASP A 166 -8.14 -4.85 -2.09
C ASP A 166 -6.76 -4.63 -1.49
N PHE A 167 -5.71 -5.13 -2.16
CA PHE A 167 -4.34 -4.85 -1.74
C PHE A 167 -3.99 -3.37 -1.87
N SER A 168 -4.48 -2.71 -2.90
CA SER A 168 -4.20 -1.29 -3.14
C SER A 168 -4.77 -0.42 -2.02
N LEU A 169 -6.06 -0.55 -1.78
CA LEU A 169 -6.77 0.26 -0.79
C LEU A 169 -6.45 -0.15 0.66
N GLY A 170 -6.36 -1.47 0.89
CA GLY A 170 -6.13 -2.02 2.22
C GLY A 170 -4.74 -1.72 2.78
N ALA A 171 -3.73 -1.57 1.92
CA ALA A 171 -2.38 -1.29 2.38
C ALA A 171 -2.27 0.04 3.16
N ALA A 172 -3.04 1.07 2.79
CA ALA A 172 -3.08 2.33 3.51
C ALA A 172 -3.61 2.16 4.94
N MET A 173 -4.54 1.21 5.15
CA MET A 173 -5.15 0.94 6.46
C MET A 173 -4.18 0.31 7.47
N LYS A 174 -3.02 -0.21 7.02
CA LYS A 174 -2.00 -0.80 7.90
C LYS A 174 -1.57 0.13 9.04
N ILE A 175 -1.61 1.43 8.79
CA ILE A 175 -1.17 2.44 9.76
C ILE A 175 -2.34 3.27 10.33
N ALA A 176 -3.59 2.84 10.10
CA ALA A 176 -4.77 3.61 10.45
C ALA A 176 -4.80 4.01 11.95
N ASP A 177 -4.49 3.08 12.83
CA ASP A 177 -4.52 3.33 14.28
C ASP A 177 -3.42 4.32 14.71
N ILE A 178 -2.17 4.08 14.29
CA ILE A 178 -1.04 4.92 14.67
C ILE A 178 -1.00 6.29 13.98
N ALA A 179 -1.69 6.40 12.84
CA ALA A 179 -1.85 7.66 12.11
C ALA A 179 -3.22 8.32 12.38
N HIS A 180 -4.00 7.80 13.32
CA HIS A 180 -5.27 8.36 13.76
C HIS A 180 -6.30 8.60 12.65
N TYR A 181 -6.46 7.62 11.73
CA TYR A 181 -7.48 7.74 10.67
C TYR A 181 -8.88 7.75 11.28
N PRO A 182 -9.78 8.65 10.87
CA PRO A 182 -11.13 8.74 11.42
C PRO A 182 -12.06 7.67 10.81
N VAL A 183 -11.75 6.38 11.05
CA VAL A 183 -12.43 5.21 10.46
C VAL A 183 -13.68 4.77 11.23
N GLU A 184 -13.89 5.26 12.44
CA GLU A 184 -14.95 4.78 13.33
C GLU A 184 -16.36 4.74 12.71
N PRO A 185 -16.81 5.71 11.92
CA PRO A 185 -18.16 5.69 11.33
C PRO A 185 -18.35 4.64 10.20
N TYR A 186 -17.28 4.00 9.73
CA TYR A 186 -17.27 3.20 8.50
C TYR A 186 -17.19 1.71 8.80
N GLY A 187 -18.36 1.11 9.09
CA GLY A 187 -18.47 -0.29 9.49
C GLY A 187 -18.02 -1.28 8.43
N GLU A 188 -18.33 -0.99 7.15
CA GLU A 188 -17.96 -1.87 6.04
C GLU A 188 -16.45 -1.83 5.76
N ILE A 189 -15.81 -0.67 5.87
CA ILE A 189 -14.34 -0.55 5.76
C ILE A 189 -13.67 -1.36 6.87
N LYS A 190 -14.14 -1.25 8.12
CA LYS A 190 -13.58 -2.00 9.26
C LYS A 190 -13.76 -3.51 9.06
N ARG A 191 -14.95 -3.97 8.67
CA ARG A 191 -15.22 -5.38 8.36
C ARG A 191 -14.31 -5.92 7.26
N TRP A 192 -14.24 -5.21 6.16
CA TRP A 192 -13.40 -5.57 5.01
C TRP A 192 -11.91 -5.63 5.38
N TYR A 193 -11.40 -4.60 6.07
CA TYR A 193 -10.01 -4.58 6.48
C TYR A 193 -9.69 -5.71 7.46
N ALA A 194 -10.57 -6.00 8.42
CA ALA A 194 -10.45 -7.17 9.30
C ALA A 194 -10.35 -8.47 8.49
N THR A 195 -11.13 -8.61 7.41
CA THR A 195 -11.04 -9.77 6.51
C THR A 195 -9.66 -9.86 5.83
N LEU A 196 -9.10 -8.74 5.35
CA LEU A 196 -7.74 -8.74 4.79
C LEU A 196 -6.70 -9.14 5.82
N CYS A 197 -6.85 -8.70 7.06
CA CYS A 197 -5.95 -9.05 8.16
C CYS A 197 -5.93 -10.55 8.49
N THR A 198 -6.95 -11.33 8.11
CA THR A 198 -6.94 -12.79 8.29
C THR A 198 -6.14 -13.54 7.22
N LEU A 199 -5.77 -12.90 6.12
CA LEU A 199 -5.03 -13.54 5.04
C LEU A 199 -3.62 -13.94 5.51
N PRO A 200 -3.18 -15.21 5.32
CA PRO A 200 -1.83 -15.63 5.72
C PRO A 200 -0.72 -14.77 5.11
N ALA A 201 -0.89 -14.35 3.85
CA ALA A 201 0.06 -13.48 3.17
C ALA A 201 0.14 -12.09 3.81
N TRP A 202 -0.99 -11.56 4.27
CA TRP A 202 -1.04 -10.27 4.97
C TRP A 202 -0.31 -10.36 6.30
N GLN A 203 -0.60 -11.38 7.10
CA GLN A 203 0.06 -11.64 8.39
C GLN A 203 1.58 -11.84 8.24
N LYS A 204 1.98 -12.65 7.25
CA LYS A 204 3.40 -12.82 6.93
C LYS A 204 4.07 -11.49 6.61
N THR A 205 3.41 -10.63 5.84
CA THR A 205 3.96 -9.32 5.46
C THR A 205 4.03 -8.37 6.66
N LEU A 206 3.04 -8.38 7.54
CA LEU A 206 3.09 -7.63 8.80
C LEU A 206 4.30 -8.03 9.65
N ALA A 207 4.52 -9.34 9.82
CA ALA A 207 5.68 -9.85 10.56
C ALA A 207 7.01 -9.43 9.91
N GLN A 208 7.14 -9.55 8.60
CA GLN A 208 8.35 -9.14 7.86
C GLN A 208 8.65 -7.65 8.04
N THR A 209 7.63 -6.79 7.95
CA THR A 209 7.81 -5.34 8.08
C THR A 209 8.09 -4.90 9.51
N ALA A 210 7.56 -5.61 10.53
CA ALA A 210 7.87 -5.34 11.93
C ALA A 210 9.31 -5.70 12.29
N MET A 211 9.80 -6.87 11.88
CA MET A 211 11.18 -7.32 12.10
C MET A 211 12.20 -6.36 11.46
N SER A 212 11.89 -5.87 10.26
CA SER A 212 12.79 -4.98 9.53
C SER A 212 12.83 -3.57 10.13
N ALA A 213 11.74 -3.09 10.72
CA ALA A 213 11.71 -1.82 11.43
C ALA A 213 12.57 -1.88 12.71
N ALA A 214 12.55 -3.01 13.43
CA ALA A 214 13.38 -3.22 14.61
C ALA A 214 14.90 -3.27 14.30
N ASN A 215 15.28 -3.75 13.10
CA ASN A 215 16.68 -3.82 12.69
C ASN A 215 17.20 -2.49 12.09
N ALA A 216 16.33 -1.52 11.84
CA ALA A 216 16.68 -0.22 11.26
C ALA A 216 16.70 0.92 12.32
N ALA A 217 16.31 0.65 13.55
CA ALA A 217 16.32 1.56 14.70
C ALA A 217 17.60 1.43 15.51
#